data_3a061607cb655af6f7158df6c9d9270e
#
_entry.id   3a061607cb655af6f7158df6c9d9270e
#
_cell.length_a   1.000
_cell.length_b   1.000
_cell.length_c   1.000
_cell.angle_alpha   90.00
_cell.angle_beta   90.00
_cell.angle_gamma   90.00
#
_symmetry.space_group_name_H-M   'P 1'
#
loop_
_entity.id
_entity.type
_entity.pdbx_description
1 polymer ?
#
loop_
_entity_poly.entity_id
_entity_poly.type
_entity_poly.pdbx_seq_one_letter_code
_entity_poly.pdbx_strand_id
1 'polypeptide(L)'
;MFPGKRSGHLEKFEMYIAIAGNIGCGKTSLTKILSERTGAKAYFEESDNPYIGDFYDDMNRWSFNLQIYFLGQRIRQAKEILATGSDLIQDRTIYEDAYIFAANLHESGLMTTRDYNTYLKIFDLATGLIARPDLLIYLKASVPTLIHQIRKRGRAYEMSIQEEYLERLNRKYEE
;
A
#
# COMPACT_ATOMS: atom_id res chain seq x y z
N MET A 1 39.02 10.96 0.47
CA MET A 1 38.73 11.63 -0.81
C MET A 1 37.44 11.04 -1.32
N PHE A 2 36.30 11.68 -1.08
CA PHE A 2 34.95 11.22 -1.50
C PHE A 2 34.65 11.77 -2.90
N PRO A 3 34.18 10.97 -3.84
CA PRO A 3 33.89 11.44 -5.17
C PRO A 3 32.53 12.15 -5.25
N GLY A 4 32.57 13.34 -5.81
CA GLY A 4 31.66 13.98 -6.72
C GLY A 4 30.15 14.00 -6.46
N LYS A 5 29.67 15.21 -6.19
CA LYS A 5 28.27 15.60 -6.35
C LYS A 5 27.76 15.16 -7.73
N ARG A 6 26.74 14.30 -7.75
CA ARG A 6 25.92 14.10 -8.95
C ARG A 6 24.96 15.30 -9.05
N SER A 7 25.25 16.20 -9.94
CA SER A 7 24.36 17.28 -10.35
C SER A 7 23.28 16.72 -11.27
N GLY A 8 22.18 16.27 -10.68
CA GLY A 8 20.91 16.11 -11.36
C GLY A 8 19.90 16.76 -10.45
N HIS A 9 19.19 17.79 -10.93
CA HIS A 9 18.10 18.43 -10.21
C HIS A 9 16.94 17.45 -10.05
N LEU A 10 17.05 16.52 -9.10
CA LEU A 10 15.89 15.91 -8.46
C LEU A 10 15.42 16.98 -7.47
N GLU A 11 14.31 17.64 -7.78
CA GLU A 11 13.61 18.47 -6.82
C GLU A 11 13.35 17.60 -5.60
N LYS A 12 14.01 17.95 -4.50
CA LYS A 12 13.99 17.16 -3.28
C LYS A 12 12.73 17.57 -2.51
N PHE A 13 11.74 16.67 -2.38
CA PHE A 13 10.72 16.85 -1.34
C PHE A 13 11.43 16.97 0.01
N GLU A 14 10.94 17.85 0.87
CA GLU A 14 11.51 18.09 2.19
C GLU A 14 11.13 16.96 3.14
N MET A 15 9.89 16.42 3.02
CA MET A 15 9.36 15.35 3.86
C MET A 15 8.44 14.40 3.08
N TYR A 16 8.74 13.09 3.13
CA TYR A 16 7.87 12.04 2.63
C TYR A 16 7.31 11.20 3.78
N ILE A 17 6.02 11.34 4.07
CA ILE A 17 5.31 10.61 5.11
C ILE A 17 4.50 9.48 4.47
N ALA A 18 4.67 8.25 4.96
CA ALA A 18 3.84 7.11 4.60
C ALA A 18 2.91 6.75 5.76
N ILE A 19 1.65 6.44 5.45
CA ILE A 19 0.67 5.98 6.43
C ILE A 19 0.34 4.52 6.16
N ALA A 20 0.70 3.65 7.10
CA ALA A 20 0.53 2.21 7.04
C ALA A 20 -0.57 1.73 7.98
N GLY A 21 -1.12 0.56 7.68
CA GLY A 21 -2.10 -0.12 8.53
C GLY A 21 -3.13 -0.93 7.75
N ASN A 22 -3.89 -1.73 8.47
CA ASN A 22 -4.84 -2.69 7.92
C ASN A 22 -6.02 -2.02 7.19
N ILE A 23 -6.82 -2.80 6.47
CA ILE A 23 -8.06 -2.37 5.82
C ILE A 23 -9.02 -1.83 6.90
N GLY A 24 -9.55 -0.63 6.67
CA GLY A 24 -10.49 0.00 7.61
C GLY A 24 -9.87 0.74 8.80
N CYS A 25 -8.54 0.77 8.98
CA CYS A 25 -7.91 1.44 10.14
C CYS A 25 -7.90 2.99 10.09
N GLY A 26 -8.36 3.61 8.98
CA GLY A 26 -8.48 5.07 8.90
C GLY A 26 -7.34 5.79 8.18
N LYS A 27 -6.46 5.09 7.45
CA LYS A 27 -5.34 5.68 6.70
C LYS A 27 -5.76 6.87 5.82
N THR A 28 -6.74 6.65 4.96
CA THR A 28 -7.22 7.67 4.01
C THR A 28 -7.73 8.92 4.72
N SER A 29 -8.41 8.76 5.86
CA SER A 29 -8.89 9.88 6.67
C SER A 29 -7.73 10.66 7.29
N LEU A 30 -6.72 9.96 7.83
CA LEU A 30 -5.54 10.62 8.39
C LEU A 30 -4.72 11.31 7.30
N THR A 31 -4.50 10.66 6.15
CA THR A 31 -3.81 11.25 4.99
C THR A 31 -4.47 12.57 4.58
N LYS A 32 -5.80 12.60 4.48
CA LYS A 32 -6.56 13.80 4.14
C LYS A 32 -6.37 14.91 5.18
N ILE A 33 -6.57 14.59 6.47
CA ILE A 33 -6.44 15.56 7.56
C ILE A 33 -5.03 16.16 7.61
N LEU A 34 -3.99 15.33 7.49
CA LEU A 34 -2.61 15.80 7.51
C LEU A 34 -2.29 16.66 6.30
N SER A 35 -2.71 16.25 5.10
CA SER A 35 -2.54 17.04 3.88
C SER A 35 -3.19 18.43 4.01
N GLU A 36 -4.44 18.49 4.48
CA GLU A 36 -5.16 19.76 4.69
C GLU A 36 -4.47 20.67 5.72
N ARG A 37 -3.84 20.10 6.75
CA ARG A 37 -3.18 20.87 7.82
C ARG A 37 -1.77 21.32 7.48
N THR A 38 -1.04 20.51 6.72
CA THR A 38 0.39 20.77 6.40
C THR A 38 0.59 21.41 5.05
N GLY A 39 -0.37 21.31 4.14
CA GLY A 39 -0.22 21.68 2.73
C GLY A 39 0.53 20.62 1.90
N ALA A 40 0.95 19.51 2.51
CA ALA A 40 1.63 18.41 1.80
C ALA A 40 0.70 17.74 0.78
N LYS A 41 1.23 17.34 -0.36
CA LYS A 41 0.46 16.66 -1.40
C LYS A 41 0.08 15.25 -0.97
N ALA A 42 -1.22 14.94 -1.00
CA ALA A 42 -1.73 13.60 -0.66
C ALA A 42 -1.74 12.67 -1.89
N TYR A 43 -1.24 11.45 -1.68
CA TYR A 43 -1.35 10.33 -2.62
C TYR A 43 -2.21 9.23 -2.00
N PHE A 44 -3.38 9.02 -2.58
CA PHE A 44 -4.34 8.02 -2.11
C PHE A 44 -4.21 6.71 -2.88
N GLU A 45 -4.65 5.62 -2.25
CA GLU A 45 -4.89 4.36 -2.95
C GLU A 45 -6.06 4.54 -3.93
N GLU A 46 -5.87 4.13 -5.19
CA GLU A 46 -6.94 4.19 -6.18
C GLU A 46 -8.05 3.21 -5.81
N SER A 47 -9.29 3.71 -5.77
CA SER A 47 -10.46 2.90 -5.44
C SER A 47 -11.03 2.13 -6.65
N ASP A 48 -10.69 2.54 -7.86
CA ASP A 48 -11.15 1.93 -9.11
C ASP A 48 -10.19 0.81 -9.53
N ASN A 49 -10.36 -0.36 -8.92
CA ASN A 49 -9.57 -1.54 -9.21
C ASN A 49 -10.45 -2.61 -9.85
N PRO A 50 -10.21 -2.99 -11.12
CA PRO A 50 -11.06 -3.91 -11.87
C PRO A 50 -11.06 -5.34 -11.31
N TYR A 51 -10.09 -5.70 -10.47
CA TYR A 51 -9.95 -7.06 -9.92
C TYR A 51 -10.47 -7.20 -8.50
N ILE A 52 -10.80 -6.10 -7.80
CA ILE A 52 -11.03 -6.17 -6.35
C ILE A 52 -12.33 -6.90 -6.00
N GLY A 53 -13.37 -6.77 -6.81
CA GLY A 53 -14.62 -7.53 -6.65
C GLY A 53 -14.40 -9.01 -6.88
N ASP A 54 -13.85 -9.37 -8.03
CA ASP A 54 -13.53 -10.75 -8.39
C ASP A 54 -12.58 -11.43 -7.38
N PHE A 55 -11.65 -10.66 -6.83
CA PHE A 55 -10.73 -11.15 -5.79
C PHE A 55 -11.46 -11.60 -4.52
N TYR A 56 -12.42 -10.82 -4.03
CA TYR A 56 -13.16 -11.23 -2.84
C TYR A 56 -14.13 -12.38 -3.10
N ASP A 57 -14.54 -12.59 -4.35
CA ASP A 57 -15.36 -13.73 -4.76
C ASP A 57 -14.53 -15.01 -4.93
N ASP A 58 -13.31 -14.92 -5.50
CA ASP A 58 -12.36 -16.03 -5.66
C ASP A 58 -10.91 -15.59 -5.47
N MET A 59 -10.45 -15.57 -4.21
CA MET A 59 -9.09 -15.14 -3.88
C MET A 59 -8.02 -16.02 -4.53
N ASN A 60 -8.24 -17.35 -4.68
CA ASN A 60 -7.26 -18.24 -5.30
C ASN A 60 -7.00 -17.86 -6.75
N ARG A 61 -8.07 -17.53 -7.48
CA ARG A 61 -7.98 -17.17 -8.89
C ARG A 61 -7.36 -15.80 -9.11
N TRP A 62 -7.68 -14.82 -8.27
CA TRP A 62 -7.43 -13.42 -8.58
C TRP A 62 -6.32 -12.76 -7.74
N SER A 63 -5.75 -13.46 -6.76
CA SER A 63 -4.70 -12.90 -5.87
C SER A 63 -3.53 -12.30 -6.64
N PHE A 64 -2.96 -13.04 -7.60
CA PHE A 64 -1.83 -12.56 -8.38
C PHE A 64 -2.20 -11.34 -9.22
N ASN A 65 -3.33 -11.40 -9.93
CA ASN A 65 -3.80 -10.30 -10.79
C ASN A 65 -4.02 -9.01 -9.99
N LEU A 66 -4.67 -9.12 -8.82
CA LEU A 66 -4.89 -8.00 -7.92
C LEU A 66 -3.57 -7.38 -7.45
N GLN A 67 -2.63 -8.19 -6.98
CA GLN A 67 -1.35 -7.69 -6.45
C GLN A 67 -0.47 -7.07 -7.55
N ILE A 68 -0.46 -7.62 -8.76
CA ILE A 68 0.24 -7.02 -9.92
C ILE A 68 -0.40 -5.69 -10.32
N TYR A 69 -1.72 -5.58 -10.26
CA TYR A 69 -2.40 -4.31 -10.53
C TYR A 69 -1.99 -3.24 -9.52
N PHE A 70 -2.03 -3.53 -8.22
CA PHE A 70 -1.57 -2.61 -7.19
C PHE A 70 -0.10 -2.22 -7.38
N LEU A 71 0.77 -3.18 -7.66
CA LEU A 71 2.19 -2.92 -7.92
C LEU A 71 2.37 -1.93 -9.08
N GLY A 72 1.63 -2.11 -10.18
CA GLY A 72 1.63 -1.18 -11.32
C GLY A 72 1.19 0.24 -10.94
N GLN A 73 0.15 0.36 -10.11
CA GLN A 73 -0.32 1.64 -9.58
C GLN A 73 0.73 2.33 -8.70
N ARG A 74 1.40 1.57 -7.82
CA ARG A 74 2.48 2.11 -6.97
C ARG A 74 3.66 2.61 -7.79
N ILE A 75 4.04 1.90 -8.85
CA ILE A 75 5.12 2.34 -9.77
C ILE A 75 4.71 3.64 -10.47
N ARG A 76 3.45 3.77 -10.89
CA ARG A 76 2.95 5.02 -11.49
C ARG A 76 2.99 6.18 -10.49
N GLN A 77 2.45 5.98 -9.28
CA GLN A 77 2.51 6.98 -8.20
C GLN A 77 3.95 7.39 -7.87
N ALA A 78 4.87 6.42 -7.83
CA ALA A 78 6.28 6.71 -7.56
C ALA A 78 6.91 7.66 -8.57
N LYS A 79 6.57 7.54 -9.86
CA LYS A 79 7.03 8.49 -10.89
C LYS A 79 6.48 9.90 -10.66
N GLU A 80 5.22 10.01 -10.25
CA GLU A 80 4.59 11.29 -9.94
C GLU A 80 5.22 11.92 -8.69
N ILE A 81 5.49 11.11 -7.66
CA ILE A 81 6.16 11.52 -6.42
C ILE A 81 7.54 12.11 -6.73
N LEU A 82 8.35 11.42 -7.54
CA LEU A 82 9.67 11.90 -7.93
C LEU A 82 9.65 13.23 -8.70
N ALA A 83 8.54 13.54 -9.38
CA ALA A 83 8.38 14.77 -10.15
C ALA A 83 7.74 15.91 -9.33
N THR A 84 7.31 15.66 -8.09
CA THR A 84 6.47 16.62 -7.34
C THR A 84 7.27 17.75 -6.68
N GLY A 85 8.50 17.51 -6.20
CA GLY A 85 9.35 18.52 -5.56
C GLY A 85 8.76 19.18 -4.29
N SER A 86 7.72 18.61 -3.67
CA SER A 86 7.03 19.13 -2.49
C SER A 86 6.85 18.04 -1.45
N ASP A 87 6.58 18.44 -0.20
CA ASP A 87 6.20 17.51 0.85
C ASP A 87 5.01 16.66 0.44
N LEU A 88 5.03 15.40 0.83
CA LEU A 88 3.98 14.46 0.45
C LEU A 88 3.61 13.48 1.56
N ILE A 89 2.36 13.03 1.48
CA ILE A 89 1.79 12.02 2.37
C ILE A 89 1.17 10.94 1.49
N GLN A 90 1.57 9.69 1.69
CA GLN A 90 1.07 8.55 0.93
C GLN A 90 0.25 7.61 1.79
N ASP A 91 -0.98 7.31 1.35
CA ASP A 91 -1.84 6.26 1.90
C ASP A 91 -1.40 4.92 1.33
N ARG A 92 -0.73 4.11 2.15
CA ARG A 92 -0.16 2.81 1.83
C ARG A 92 1.00 2.86 0.83
N THR A 93 2.02 2.09 1.12
CA THR A 93 3.24 1.98 0.31
C THR A 93 3.33 0.67 -0.45
N ILE A 94 4.21 0.61 -1.42
CA ILE A 94 4.58 -0.63 -2.13
C ILE A 94 5.10 -1.73 -1.18
N TYR A 95 5.70 -1.35 -0.05
CA TYR A 95 6.24 -2.29 0.93
C TYR A 95 5.13 -3.07 1.64
N GLU A 96 4.00 -2.42 1.97
CA GLU A 96 2.83 -3.10 2.54
C GLU A 96 2.21 -4.06 1.53
N ASP A 97 2.12 -3.66 0.25
CA ASP A 97 1.58 -4.53 -0.79
C ASP A 97 2.40 -5.83 -0.90
N ALA A 98 3.75 -5.75 -0.80
CA ALA A 98 4.62 -6.91 -0.88
C ALA A 98 4.69 -7.72 0.42
N TYR A 99 5.04 -7.07 1.53
CA TYR A 99 5.38 -7.78 2.78
C TYR A 99 4.18 -8.10 3.65
N ILE A 100 3.06 -7.43 3.46
CA ILE A 100 1.82 -7.70 4.20
C ILE A 100 0.82 -8.46 3.32
N PHE A 101 0.39 -7.86 2.21
CA PHE A 101 -0.71 -8.42 1.41
C PHE A 101 -0.29 -9.61 0.55
N ALA A 102 0.71 -9.46 -0.31
CA ALA A 102 1.16 -10.55 -1.17
C ALA A 102 1.75 -11.71 -0.34
N ALA A 103 2.53 -11.40 0.71
CA ALA A 103 3.06 -12.40 1.62
C ALA A 103 1.93 -13.18 2.34
N ASN A 104 0.93 -12.49 2.88
CA ASN A 104 -0.23 -13.15 3.50
C ASN A 104 -0.99 -14.06 2.53
N LEU A 105 -1.20 -13.64 1.28
CA LEU A 105 -1.86 -14.45 0.27
C LEU A 105 -1.06 -15.71 -0.08
N HIS A 106 0.25 -15.59 -0.19
CA HIS A 106 1.14 -16.73 -0.41
C HIS A 106 1.12 -17.70 0.77
N GLU A 107 1.33 -17.23 1.99
CA GLU A 107 1.35 -18.05 3.20
C GLU A 107 0.02 -18.74 3.50
N SER A 108 -1.08 -18.12 3.10
CA SER A 108 -2.43 -18.69 3.20
C SER A 108 -2.78 -19.66 2.06
N GLY A 109 -1.86 -19.93 1.13
CA GLY A 109 -2.09 -20.80 -0.02
C GLY A 109 -2.99 -20.20 -1.10
N LEU A 110 -3.33 -18.92 -1.00
CA LEU A 110 -4.17 -18.18 -1.95
C LEU A 110 -3.39 -17.62 -3.15
N MET A 111 -2.07 -17.65 -3.09
CA MET A 111 -1.16 -17.33 -4.19
C MET A 111 -0.08 -18.40 -4.29
N THR A 112 0.18 -18.91 -5.50
CA THR A 112 1.20 -19.96 -5.67
C THR A 112 2.61 -19.41 -5.41
N THR A 113 3.54 -20.26 -4.99
CA THR A 113 4.95 -19.88 -4.81
C THR A 113 5.56 -19.34 -6.10
N ARG A 114 5.18 -19.88 -7.26
CA ARG A 114 5.65 -19.38 -8.56
C ARG A 114 5.20 -17.95 -8.80
N ASP A 115 3.92 -17.65 -8.54
CA ASP A 115 3.34 -16.32 -8.77
C ASP A 115 3.89 -15.30 -7.77
N TYR A 116 4.02 -15.69 -6.49
CA TYR A 116 4.65 -14.85 -5.46
C TYR A 116 6.11 -14.52 -5.79
N ASN A 117 6.92 -15.49 -6.22
CA ASN A 117 8.28 -15.24 -6.65
C ASN A 117 8.37 -14.33 -7.90
N THR A 118 7.40 -14.44 -8.81
CA THR A 118 7.31 -13.54 -9.96
C THR A 118 6.96 -12.12 -9.52
N TYR A 119 6.00 -11.97 -8.61
CA TYR A 119 5.64 -10.70 -8.00
C TYR A 119 6.86 -10.04 -7.33
N LEU A 120 7.59 -10.77 -6.48
CA LEU A 120 8.78 -10.25 -5.78
C LEU A 120 9.87 -9.78 -6.72
N LYS A 121 10.12 -10.46 -7.84
CA LYS A 121 11.09 -9.99 -8.85
C LYS A 121 10.71 -8.63 -9.44
N ILE A 122 9.43 -8.40 -9.71
CA ILE A 122 8.96 -7.12 -10.23
C ILE A 122 9.01 -6.05 -9.13
N PHE A 123 8.65 -6.41 -7.89
CA PHE A 123 8.76 -5.56 -6.72
C PHE A 123 10.21 -5.09 -6.49
N ASP A 124 11.20 -6.00 -6.52
CA ASP A 124 12.61 -5.67 -6.33
C ASP A 124 13.12 -4.68 -7.39
N LEU A 125 12.73 -4.88 -8.66
CA LEU A 125 13.05 -3.93 -9.73
C LEU A 125 12.41 -2.55 -9.48
N ALA A 126 11.17 -2.53 -9.02
CA ALA A 126 10.44 -1.29 -8.74
C ALA A 126 11.05 -0.52 -7.56
N THR A 127 11.45 -1.19 -6.48
CA THR A 127 12.01 -0.53 -5.28
C THR A 127 13.32 0.18 -5.55
N GLY A 128 14.09 -0.26 -6.55
CA GLY A 128 15.29 0.45 -7.01
C GLY A 128 15.02 1.81 -7.66
N LEU A 129 13.77 2.09 -8.02
CA LEU A 129 13.34 3.31 -8.72
C LEU A 129 12.46 4.23 -7.84
N ILE A 130 12.20 3.86 -6.60
CA ILE A 130 11.22 4.52 -5.73
C ILE A 130 11.95 5.23 -4.56
N ALA A 131 11.50 6.43 -4.21
CA ALA A 131 11.93 7.08 -2.99
C ALA A 131 11.40 6.33 -1.76
N ARG A 132 12.20 6.32 -0.69
CA ARG A 132 11.78 5.77 0.60
C ARG A 132 11.13 6.86 1.44
N PRO A 133 10.08 6.55 2.22
CA PRO A 133 9.53 7.50 3.16
C PRO A 133 10.56 7.87 4.24
N ASP A 134 10.55 9.15 4.64
CA ASP A 134 11.33 9.66 5.76
C ASP A 134 10.67 9.30 7.10
N LEU A 135 9.33 9.21 7.11
CA LEU A 135 8.53 8.87 8.28
C LEU A 135 7.43 7.87 7.91
N LEU A 136 7.32 6.80 8.70
CA LEU A 136 6.22 5.84 8.61
C LEU A 136 5.32 5.99 9.84
N ILE A 137 4.02 6.25 9.60
CA ILE A 137 2.99 6.27 10.63
C ILE A 137 2.16 4.99 10.51
N TYR A 138 2.26 4.11 11.49
CA TYR A 138 1.46 2.88 11.54
C TYR A 138 0.19 3.07 12.37
N LEU A 139 -0.98 2.83 11.77
CA LEU A 139 -2.28 2.86 12.41
C LEU A 139 -2.69 1.44 12.83
N LYS A 140 -2.63 1.20 14.14
CA LYS A 140 -3.06 -0.05 14.75
C LYS A 140 -4.53 0.03 15.16
N ALA A 141 -5.32 -1.00 14.80
CA ALA A 141 -6.71 -1.12 15.22
C ALA A 141 -7.07 -2.59 15.48
N SER A 142 -7.98 -2.82 16.43
CA SER A 142 -8.51 -4.16 16.71
C SER A 142 -9.40 -4.64 15.55
N VAL A 143 -9.48 -5.95 15.32
CA VAL A 143 -10.30 -6.53 14.25
C VAL A 143 -11.78 -6.11 14.35
N PRO A 144 -12.42 -6.09 15.54
CA PRO A 144 -13.78 -5.56 15.67
C PRO A 144 -13.90 -4.10 15.22
N THR A 145 -12.90 -3.26 15.51
CA THR A 145 -12.86 -1.87 15.04
C THR A 145 -12.77 -1.80 13.52
N LEU A 146 -11.89 -2.61 12.91
CA LEU A 146 -11.74 -2.68 11.45
C LEU A 146 -13.06 -3.07 10.77
N ILE A 147 -13.72 -4.13 11.25
CA ILE A 147 -15.01 -4.60 10.74
C ILE A 147 -16.07 -3.48 10.85
N HIS A 148 -16.15 -2.82 12.00
CA HIS A 148 -17.10 -1.71 12.20
C HIS A 148 -16.85 -0.58 11.16
N GLN A 149 -15.60 -0.18 10.96
CA GLN A 149 -15.23 0.89 10.02
C GLN A 149 -15.46 0.48 8.55
N ILE A 150 -15.17 -0.77 8.19
CA ILE A 150 -15.43 -1.32 6.85
C ILE A 150 -16.93 -1.28 6.56
N ARG A 151 -17.76 -1.77 7.48
CA ARG A 151 -19.23 -1.74 7.33
C ARG A 151 -19.76 -0.31 7.25
N LYS A 152 -19.25 0.61 8.08
CA LYS A 152 -19.63 2.03 8.05
C LYS A 152 -19.27 2.69 6.71
N ARG A 153 -18.14 2.32 6.10
CA ARG A 153 -17.71 2.80 4.79
C ARG A 153 -18.60 2.29 3.65
N GLY A 154 -19.14 1.07 3.76
CA GLY A 154 -20.18 0.52 2.90
C GLY A 154 -19.76 0.20 1.46
N ARG A 155 -18.49 -0.10 1.21
CA ARG A 155 -18.04 -0.58 -0.10
C ARG A 155 -18.52 -2.01 -0.33
N ALA A 156 -19.28 -2.23 -1.40
CA ALA A 156 -19.96 -3.51 -1.65
C ALA A 156 -19.00 -4.71 -1.64
N TYR A 157 -17.85 -4.61 -2.30
CA TYR A 157 -16.84 -5.68 -2.38
C TYR A 157 -16.13 -5.96 -1.04
N GLU A 158 -16.18 -5.05 -0.08
CA GLU A 158 -15.57 -5.24 1.25
C GLU A 158 -16.50 -5.95 2.23
N MET A 159 -17.78 -6.06 1.92
CA MET A 159 -18.77 -6.67 2.82
C MET A 159 -18.57 -8.18 3.00
N SER A 160 -17.84 -8.83 2.07
CA SER A 160 -17.50 -10.25 2.10
C SER A 160 -16.15 -10.53 2.80
N ILE A 161 -15.44 -9.50 3.27
CA ILE A 161 -14.14 -9.69 3.94
C ILE A 161 -14.33 -10.53 5.21
N GLN A 162 -13.62 -11.67 5.26
CA GLN A 162 -13.65 -12.56 6.40
C GLN A 162 -12.82 -12.00 7.56
N GLU A 163 -13.27 -12.22 8.79
CA GLU A 163 -12.59 -11.77 10.00
C GLU A 163 -11.17 -12.33 10.11
N GLU A 164 -10.99 -13.63 9.81
CA GLU A 164 -9.70 -14.31 9.81
C GLU A 164 -8.69 -13.69 8.83
N TYR A 165 -9.16 -13.14 7.71
CA TYR A 165 -8.29 -12.42 6.77
C TYR A 165 -7.72 -11.15 7.41
N LEU A 166 -8.56 -10.37 8.10
CA LEU A 166 -8.12 -9.18 8.83
C LEU A 166 -7.20 -9.51 10.01
N GLU A 167 -7.45 -10.63 10.71
CA GLU A 167 -6.58 -11.12 11.78
C GLU A 167 -5.19 -11.50 11.26
N ARG A 168 -5.12 -12.22 10.14
CA ARG A 168 -3.83 -12.56 9.51
C ARG A 168 -3.07 -11.31 9.10
N LEU A 169 -3.73 -10.33 8.49
CA LEU A 169 -3.10 -9.06 8.15
C LEU A 169 -2.59 -8.32 9.40
N ASN A 170 -3.39 -8.26 10.48
CA ASN A 170 -2.94 -7.64 11.74
C ASN A 170 -1.68 -8.31 12.29
N ARG A 171 -1.61 -9.65 12.28
CA ARG A 171 -0.38 -10.37 12.68
C ARG A 171 0.82 -9.97 11.81
N LYS A 172 0.63 -9.90 10.49
CA LYS A 172 1.68 -9.49 9.56
C LYS A 172 2.20 -8.08 9.82
N TYR A 173 1.37 -7.16 10.27
CA TYR A 173 1.79 -5.81 10.63
C TYR A 173 2.58 -5.76 11.96
N GLU A 174 2.46 -6.77 12.82
CA GLU A 174 3.16 -6.83 14.11
C GLU A 174 4.50 -7.60 14.02
N GLU A 175 4.77 -8.33 12.94
CA GLU A 175 6.03 -9.01 12.64
C GLU A 175 7.10 -8.02 12.15
#